data_ccfb6df07414ea75151c6cddfc3536e5
#
_entry.id   ccfb6df07414ea75151c6cddfc3536e5
#
_cell.length_a   1.000
_cell.length_b   1.000
_cell.length_c   1.000
_cell.angle_alpha   90.00
_cell.angle_beta   90.00
_cell.angle_gamma   90.00
#
_symmetry.space_group_name_H-M   'P 1'
#
loop_
_entity.id
_entity.type
_entity.pdbx_description
1 polymer ?
#
loop_
_entity_poly.entity_id
_entity_poly.type
_entity_poly.pdbx_seq_one_letter_code
_entity_poly.pdbx_strand_id
1 'polypeptide(L)'
;MTQSLDSMDSSPSETFTASRWTQGNFFFPTKLVVSPQRVARVKSRLFGSNEESIAMSKVASVHIKTGVFWSEIVIESTGGTDPITSHGHRKAEAKRIRDLIETYQAQSRT
;
A
#
# COMPACT_ATOMS: atom_id res chain seq x y z
N MET A 1 18.20 15.09 14.59
CA MET A 1 16.81 14.91 14.31
C MET A 1 16.61 13.87 13.22
N THR A 2 15.80 12.89 13.51
CA THR A 2 15.60 11.80 12.59
C THR A 2 14.91 12.22 11.31
N GLN A 3 14.15 13.29 11.38
CA GLN A 3 13.42 13.76 10.23
C GLN A 3 14.33 14.11 9.08
N SER A 4 15.52 14.57 9.39
CA SER A 4 16.46 14.94 8.34
C SER A 4 16.89 13.73 7.52
N LEU A 5 16.96 12.57 8.15
CA LEU A 5 17.29 11.35 7.43
C LEU A 5 16.20 11.01 6.42
N ASP A 6 14.96 11.15 6.84
CA ASP A 6 13.85 10.89 5.92
C ASP A 6 13.88 11.85 4.75
N SER A 7 14.20 13.11 5.02
CA SER A 7 14.28 14.11 3.97
C SER A 7 15.39 13.78 3.00
N MET A 8 16.54 13.39 3.55
CA MET A 8 17.70 13.08 2.72
C MET A 8 17.47 11.84 1.89
N ASP A 9 16.69 10.93 2.41
CA ASP A 9 16.33 9.74 1.68
C ASP A 9 15.57 10.09 0.41
N SER A 10 14.92 11.23 0.43
CA SER A 10 14.20 11.78 -0.72
C SER A 10 13.25 10.80 -1.37
N SER A 11 12.82 9.79 -0.65
CA SER A 11 11.86 8.82 -1.14
C SER A 11 10.54 9.11 -0.48
N PRO A 12 9.69 9.94 -1.10
CA PRO A 12 8.40 10.21 -0.51
C PRO A 12 7.65 8.91 -0.35
N SER A 13 7.01 8.76 0.78
CA SER A 13 6.14 7.62 0.99
C SER A 13 4.84 8.12 1.58
N GLU A 14 3.75 7.49 1.20
CA GLU A 14 2.44 7.79 1.75
C GLU A 14 1.88 6.53 2.37
N THR A 15 1.28 6.70 3.54
CA THR A 15 0.69 5.61 4.29
C THR A 15 -0.83 5.78 4.27
N PHE A 16 -1.50 4.73 3.88
CA PHE A 16 -2.96 4.70 3.83
C PHE A 16 -3.43 3.66 4.83
N THR A 17 -4.14 4.11 5.85
CA THR A 17 -4.60 3.23 6.92
C THR A 17 -6.04 2.82 6.66
N ALA A 18 -6.30 1.52 6.67
CA ALA A 18 -7.65 0.99 6.47
C ALA A 18 -8.55 1.39 7.63
N SER A 19 -9.85 1.44 7.36
CA SER A 19 -10.82 1.81 8.39
C SER A 19 -10.89 0.73 9.47
N ARG A 20 -10.98 1.18 10.72
CA ARG A 20 -11.13 0.26 11.84
C ARG A 20 -12.46 -0.47 11.82
N TRP A 21 -13.43 0.07 11.10
CA TRP A 21 -14.77 -0.50 11.08
C TRP A 21 -14.92 -1.64 10.08
N THR A 22 -13.85 -1.97 9.35
CA THR A 22 -13.86 -3.11 8.47
C THR A 22 -13.33 -4.34 9.20
N GLN A 23 -13.76 -5.50 8.75
CA GLN A 23 -13.40 -6.75 9.39
C GLN A 23 -11.89 -6.92 9.47
N GLY A 24 -11.40 -7.26 10.65
CA GLY A 24 -9.98 -7.49 10.87
C GLY A 24 -9.17 -6.24 11.12
N ASN A 25 -9.79 -5.06 11.09
CA ASN A 25 -9.05 -3.80 11.23
C ASN A 25 -9.37 -3.02 12.50
N PHE A 26 -10.18 -3.57 13.39
CA PHE A 26 -10.66 -2.79 14.52
C PHE A 26 -9.54 -2.34 15.45
N PHE A 27 -8.72 -3.28 15.93
CA PHE A 27 -7.64 -2.95 16.84
C PHE A 27 -6.35 -2.61 16.11
N PHE A 28 -6.05 -3.32 15.03
CA PHE A 28 -4.80 -3.19 14.30
C PHE A 28 -5.11 -3.00 12.82
N PRO A 29 -5.47 -1.77 12.42
CA PRO A 29 -5.82 -1.54 11.01
C PRO A 29 -4.64 -1.82 10.09
N THR A 30 -4.93 -2.39 8.94
CA THR A 30 -3.94 -2.61 7.91
C THR A 30 -3.48 -1.27 7.35
N LYS A 31 -2.18 -1.14 7.13
CA LYS A 31 -1.61 0.05 6.51
C LYS A 31 -0.98 -0.33 5.19
N LEU A 32 -1.22 0.48 4.19
CA LEU A 32 -0.60 0.30 2.89
C LEU A 32 0.34 1.48 2.67
N VAL A 33 1.62 1.19 2.53
CA VAL A 33 2.66 2.22 2.36
C VAL A 33 3.11 2.18 0.91
N VAL A 34 3.01 3.31 0.23
CA VAL A 34 3.38 3.43 -1.18
C VAL A 34 4.55 4.39 -1.29
N SER A 35 5.62 3.92 -1.91
CA SER A 35 6.81 4.74 -2.16
C SER A 35 7.30 4.47 -3.56
N PRO A 36 8.22 5.31 -4.08
CA PRO A 36 8.76 5.06 -5.42
C PRO A 36 9.45 3.71 -5.55
N GLN A 37 9.94 3.13 -4.45
CA GLN A 37 10.67 1.89 -4.51
C GLN A 37 9.80 0.66 -4.35
N ARG A 38 8.71 0.77 -3.58
CA ARG A 38 7.93 -0.42 -3.26
C ARG A 38 6.54 -0.08 -2.76
N VAL A 39 5.69 -1.09 -2.77
CA VAL A 39 4.40 -1.06 -2.09
C VAL A 39 4.47 -2.07 -0.97
N ALA A 40 4.08 -1.67 0.23
CA ALA A 40 4.14 -2.56 1.38
C ALA A 40 2.81 -2.55 2.12
N ARG A 41 2.41 -3.72 2.58
CA ARG A 41 1.25 -3.88 3.44
C ARG A 41 1.75 -4.25 4.82
N VAL A 42 1.38 -3.45 5.81
CA VAL A 42 1.83 -3.66 7.19
C VAL A 42 0.61 -3.87 8.06
N LYS A 43 0.62 -4.95 8.82
CA LYS A 43 -0.43 -5.22 9.78
C LYS A 43 0.20 -5.56 11.11
N SER A 44 -0.04 -4.69 12.08
CA SER A 44 0.46 -4.90 13.44
C SER A 44 -0.36 -5.98 14.13
N ARG A 45 0.28 -6.66 15.06
CA ARG A 45 -0.34 -7.66 15.90
C ARG A 45 -0.01 -7.34 17.34
N LEU A 46 -0.62 -8.07 18.27
CA LEU A 46 -0.32 -7.89 19.66
C LEU A 46 1.16 -8.11 19.93
N PHE A 47 1.75 -9.09 19.29
CA PHE A 47 3.19 -9.36 19.40
C PHE A 47 3.81 -9.26 18.02
N GLY A 48 4.30 -8.07 17.66
CA GLY A 48 5.00 -7.87 16.42
C GLY A 48 4.11 -7.38 15.30
N SER A 49 4.55 -7.60 14.08
CA SER A 49 3.81 -7.16 12.90
C SER A 49 4.14 -8.05 11.72
N ASN A 50 3.24 -8.06 10.74
CA ASN A 50 3.48 -8.68 9.45
C ASN A 50 3.65 -7.62 8.40
N GLU A 51 4.64 -7.81 7.54
CA GLU A 51 4.84 -6.91 6.42
C GLU A 51 5.02 -7.72 5.14
N GLU A 52 4.29 -7.32 4.10
CA GLU A 52 4.45 -7.87 2.76
C GLU A 52 4.79 -6.71 1.84
N SER A 53 5.74 -6.90 0.94
CA SER A 53 6.08 -5.82 0.03
C SER A 53 6.38 -6.35 -1.36
N ILE A 54 6.12 -5.49 -2.35
CA ILE A 54 6.42 -5.77 -3.74
C ILE A 54 7.23 -4.57 -4.26
N ALA A 55 8.40 -4.85 -4.83
CA ALA A 55 9.20 -3.78 -5.43
C ALA A 55 8.40 -3.14 -6.55
N MET A 56 8.51 -1.82 -6.68
CA MET A 56 7.71 -1.09 -7.66
C MET A 56 7.96 -1.61 -9.07
N SER A 57 9.19 -2.02 -9.37
CA SER A 57 9.53 -2.56 -10.68
C SER A 57 8.86 -3.91 -10.96
N LYS A 58 8.34 -4.57 -9.93
CA LYS A 58 7.70 -5.88 -10.08
C LYS A 58 6.20 -5.83 -9.92
N VAL A 59 5.62 -4.66 -9.78
CA VAL A 59 4.18 -4.55 -9.72
C VAL A 59 3.61 -4.78 -11.12
N ALA A 60 2.73 -5.76 -11.24
CA ALA A 60 2.13 -6.10 -12.53
C ALA A 60 0.84 -5.33 -12.75
N SER A 61 -0.01 -5.27 -11.75
CA SER A 61 -1.30 -4.63 -11.90
C SER A 61 -1.86 -4.22 -10.54
N VAL A 62 -2.77 -3.27 -10.57
CA VAL A 62 -3.49 -2.81 -9.39
C VAL A 62 -4.97 -2.91 -9.71
N HIS A 63 -5.69 -3.68 -8.91
CA HIS A 63 -7.12 -3.83 -9.06
C HIS A 63 -7.83 -3.20 -7.88
N ILE A 64 -8.91 -2.48 -8.15
CA ILE A 64 -9.73 -1.91 -7.11
C ILE A 64 -11.11 -2.56 -7.16
N LYS A 65 -11.48 -3.20 -6.07
CA LYS A 65 -12.83 -3.78 -5.94
C LYS A 65 -13.64 -2.85 -5.06
N THR A 66 -14.61 -2.19 -5.66
CA THR A 66 -15.38 -1.16 -4.98
C THR A 66 -16.65 -1.76 -4.40
N GLY A 67 -16.81 -1.65 -3.09
CA GLY A 67 -18.03 -2.05 -2.43
C GLY A 67 -18.93 -0.85 -2.17
N VAL A 68 -19.88 -1.02 -1.26
CA VAL A 68 -20.82 0.06 -0.95
C VAL A 68 -20.12 1.19 -0.22
N PHE A 69 -19.37 0.87 0.83
CA PHE A 69 -18.69 1.89 1.64
C PHE A 69 -17.19 1.86 1.49
N TRP A 70 -16.62 0.70 1.24
CA TRP A 70 -15.16 0.52 1.26
C TRP A 70 -14.70 -0.11 -0.02
N SER A 71 -13.43 0.07 -0.31
CA SER A 71 -12.79 -0.55 -1.47
C SER A 71 -11.69 -1.49 -1.00
N GLU A 72 -11.47 -2.51 -1.79
CA GLU A 72 -10.36 -3.42 -1.60
C GLU A 72 -9.35 -3.20 -2.73
N ILE A 73 -8.08 -3.20 -2.38
CA ILE A 73 -7.01 -3.01 -3.35
C ILE A 73 -6.22 -4.30 -3.45
N VAL A 74 -6.02 -4.79 -4.67
CA VAL A 74 -5.23 -5.99 -4.93
C VAL A 74 -4.08 -5.60 -5.84
N ILE A 75 -2.86 -5.83 -5.38
CA ILE A 75 -1.65 -5.49 -6.12
C ILE A 75 -0.94 -6.78 -6.48
N GLU A 76 -0.84 -7.04 -7.78
CA GLU A 76 -0.24 -8.29 -8.27
C GLU A 76 1.19 -8.05 -8.73
N SER A 77 2.00 -9.08 -8.54
CA SER A 77 3.42 -9.05 -8.85
C SER A 77 3.74 -9.90 -10.07
N THR A 78 4.74 -9.46 -10.85
CA THR A 78 5.22 -10.24 -11.98
C THR A 78 6.14 -11.38 -11.55
N GLY A 79 6.65 -11.36 -10.33
CA GLY A 79 7.66 -12.31 -9.90
C GLY A 79 7.16 -13.57 -9.23
N GLY A 80 5.86 -13.84 -9.30
CA GLY A 80 5.33 -15.03 -8.64
C GLY A 80 5.10 -14.87 -7.15
N THR A 81 5.30 -13.67 -6.63
CA THR A 81 5.00 -13.37 -5.24
C THR A 81 3.49 -13.27 -5.08
N ASP A 82 3.00 -13.66 -3.91
CA ASP A 82 1.58 -13.55 -3.62
C ASP A 82 1.11 -12.10 -3.76
N PRO A 83 -0.11 -11.88 -4.24
CA PRO A 83 -0.64 -10.53 -4.32
C PRO A 83 -0.78 -9.90 -2.94
N ILE A 84 -0.64 -8.60 -2.91
CA ILE A 84 -0.95 -7.83 -1.70
C ILE A 84 -2.40 -7.39 -1.78
N THR A 85 -3.17 -7.73 -0.76
CA THR A 85 -4.57 -7.35 -0.68
C THR A 85 -4.77 -6.48 0.55
N SER A 86 -5.40 -5.33 0.37
CA SER A 86 -5.71 -4.44 1.49
C SER A 86 -7.16 -4.00 1.37
N HIS A 87 -7.93 -4.26 2.42
CA HIS A 87 -9.36 -3.99 2.44
C HIS A 87 -9.68 -2.88 3.43
N GLY A 88 -10.73 -2.13 3.15
CA GLY A 88 -11.20 -1.13 4.09
C GLY A 88 -10.77 0.29 3.76
N HIS A 89 -10.40 0.54 2.53
CA HIS A 89 -10.01 1.87 2.10
C HIS A 89 -11.20 2.61 1.52
N ARG A 90 -11.22 3.93 1.69
CA ARG A 90 -12.24 4.75 1.04
C ARG A 90 -12.01 4.75 -0.45
N LYS A 91 -13.10 4.96 -1.21
CA LYS A 91 -13.00 4.92 -2.66
C LYS A 91 -12.01 5.93 -3.21
N ALA A 92 -12.03 7.16 -2.68
CA ALA A 92 -11.10 8.19 -3.11
C ALA A 92 -9.66 7.81 -2.78
N GLU A 93 -9.47 7.16 -1.63
CA GLU A 93 -8.15 6.71 -1.20
C GLU A 93 -7.63 5.60 -2.11
N ALA A 94 -8.50 4.68 -2.50
CA ALA A 94 -8.12 3.60 -3.39
C ALA A 94 -7.65 4.16 -4.74
N LYS A 95 -8.36 5.16 -5.25
CA LYS A 95 -7.96 5.79 -6.50
C LYS A 95 -6.60 6.47 -6.38
N ARG A 96 -6.37 7.15 -5.26
CA ARG A 96 -5.10 7.80 -5.04
C ARG A 96 -3.96 6.80 -4.97
N ILE A 97 -4.19 5.67 -4.30
CA ILE A 97 -3.17 4.61 -4.22
C ILE A 97 -2.82 4.12 -5.62
N ARG A 98 -3.83 3.84 -6.43
CA ARG A 98 -3.59 3.39 -7.80
C ARG A 98 -2.81 4.43 -8.61
N ASP A 99 -3.21 5.69 -8.49
CA ASP A 99 -2.57 6.75 -9.25
C ASP A 99 -1.11 6.92 -8.83
N LEU A 100 -0.83 6.82 -7.53
CA LEU A 100 0.54 6.89 -7.05
C LEU A 100 1.38 5.75 -7.60
N ILE A 101 0.84 4.53 -7.57
CA ILE A 101 1.58 3.38 -8.05
C ILE A 101 1.86 3.54 -9.54
N GLU A 102 0.89 3.98 -10.31
CA GLU A 102 1.08 4.17 -11.74
C GLU A 102 2.11 5.25 -12.02
N THR A 103 2.08 6.32 -11.24
CA THR A 103 3.05 7.39 -11.37
C THR A 103 4.47 6.89 -11.08
N TYR A 104 4.63 6.14 -10.01
CA TYR A 104 5.95 5.63 -9.65
C TYR A 104 6.43 4.58 -10.63
N GLN A 105 5.54 3.78 -11.17
CA GLN A 105 5.91 2.82 -12.20
C GLN A 105 6.44 3.52 -13.44
N ALA A 106 5.77 4.58 -13.85
CA ALA A 106 6.21 5.35 -15.01
C ALA A 106 7.60 5.94 -14.78
N GLN A 107 7.86 6.43 -13.57
CA GLN A 107 9.16 7.00 -13.23
C GLN A 107 10.25 5.93 -13.25
N SER A 108 9.95 4.74 -12.78
CA SER A 108 10.95 3.70 -12.68
C SER A 108 11.31 3.11 -14.05
N ARG A 109 10.51 3.35 -15.06
CA ARG A 109 10.79 2.86 -16.42
C ARG A 109 11.67 3.80 -17.23
N THR A 110 11.84 4.99 -16.73
CA THR A 110 12.71 5.96 -17.41
C THR A 110 14.07 6.04 -16.72
#